data_a938e01dccd043fcb8517a624fccdc60
#
_entry.id   a938e01dccd043fcb8517a624fccdc60
#
_cell.length_a   1.000
_cell.length_b   1.000
_cell.length_c   1.000
_cell.angle_alpha   90.00
_cell.angle_beta   90.00
_cell.angle_gamma   90.00
#
_symmetry.space_group_name_H-M   'P 1'
#
loop_
_entity.id
_entity.type
_entity.pdbx_description
1 polymer ?
#
loop_
_entity_poly.entity_id
_entity_poly.type
_entity_poly.pdbx_seq_one_letter_code
_entity_poly.pdbx_strand_id
1 'polypeptide(L)'
;MKERIIKILSELRPEFDFTVEGLDLIEEGMIDSFDMVSLVNELDTEFGISIDGVDILPENFASVEAIANLLIRSGAKDVTK
;
A
#
# COMPACT_ATOMS: atom_id res chain seq x y z
N MET A 1 1.42 -9.23 -7.08
CA MET A 1 1.46 -7.81 -6.64
C MET A 1 1.19 -7.64 -5.15
N LYS A 2 0.14 -8.29 -4.65
CA LYS A 2 -0.22 -8.12 -3.23
C LYS A 2 0.88 -8.57 -2.29
N GLU A 3 1.59 -9.62 -2.64
CA GLU A 3 2.68 -10.12 -1.81
C GLU A 3 3.78 -9.09 -1.64
N ARG A 4 4.08 -8.34 -2.69
CA ARG A 4 5.10 -7.30 -2.61
C ARG A 4 4.61 -6.14 -1.75
N ILE A 5 3.32 -5.81 -1.84
CA ILE A 5 2.72 -4.78 -1.00
C ILE A 5 2.81 -5.19 0.46
N ILE A 6 2.44 -6.45 0.76
CA ILE A 6 2.49 -6.96 2.13
C ILE A 6 3.91 -6.91 2.66
N LYS A 7 4.89 -7.26 1.83
CA LYS A 7 6.28 -7.22 2.25
C LYS A 7 6.70 -5.81 2.61
N ILE A 8 6.32 -4.84 1.79
CA ILE A 8 6.66 -3.43 2.05
C ILE A 8 6.00 -2.95 3.33
N LEU A 9 4.71 -3.27 3.51
CA LEU A 9 4.00 -2.90 4.72
C LEU A 9 4.65 -3.53 5.96
N SER A 10 5.04 -4.79 5.84
CA SER A 10 5.66 -5.50 6.97
C SER A 10 7.01 -4.92 7.34
N GLU A 11 7.74 -4.41 6.36
CA GLU A 11 9.01 -3.75 6.63
C GLU A 11 8.81 -2.39 7.27
N LEU A 12 7.74 -1.70 6.87
CA LEU A 12 7.41 -0.40 7.43
C LEU A 12 6.89 -0.52 8.86
N ARG A 13 6.06 -1.52 9.11
CA ARG A 13 5.44 -1.77 10.42
C ARG A 13 5.54 -3.24 10.76
N PRO A 14 6.72 -3.72 11.20
CA PRO A 14 6.91 -5.14 11.46
C PRO A 14 6.09 -5.68 12.62
N GLU A 15 5.53 -4.80 13.44
CA GLU A 15 4.72 -5.24 14.58
C GLU A 15 3.34 -5.72 14.19
N PHE A 16 2.90 -5.50 12.94
CA PHE A 16 1.56 -5.86 12.49
C PHE A 16 1.61 -6.99 11.46
N ASP A 17 0.50 -7.72 11.38
CA ASP A 17 0.34 -8.80 10.40
C ASP A 17 -0.59 -8.30 9.28
N PHE A 18 -0.01 -8.01 8.13
CA PHE A 18 -0.76 -7.48 6.99
C PHE A 18 -1.32 -8.57 6.10
N THR A 19 -1.14 -9.84 6.47
CA THR A 19 -1.69 -10.95 5.71
C THR A 19 -3.14 -11.22 6.07
N VAL A 20 -3.63 -10.65 7.16
CA VAL A 20 -5.01 -10.85 7.60
C VAL A 20 -5.93 -10.03 6.70
N GLU A 21 -6.93 -10.70 6.11
CA GLU A 21 -7.86 -10.02 5.22
C GLU A 21 -9.02 -9.42 6.01
N GLY A 22 -9.67 -8.45 5.40
CA GLY A 22 -10.85 -7.84 5.99
C GLY A 22 -10.56 -6.74 6.98
N LEU A 23 -9.31 -6.37 7.17
CA LEU A 23 -8.95 -5.28 8.07
C LEU A 23 -8.89 -3.96 7.32
N ASP A 24 -9.35 -2.91 7.97
CA ASP A 24 -9.13 -1.54 7.51
C ASP A 24 -7.86 -1.05 8.19
N LEU A 25 -6.78 -0.93 7.41
CA LEU A 25 -5.46 -0.62 7.96
C LEU A 25 -5.44 0.74 8.64
N ILE A 26 -6.23 1.68 8.12
CA ILE A 26 -6.29 3.03 8.68
C ILE A 26 -7.10 3.02 9.99
N GLU A 27 -8.27 2.39 9.97
CA GLU A 27 -9.13 2.35 11.14
C GLU A 27 -8.52 1.55 12.27
N GLU A 28 -7.80 0.50 11.95
CA GLU A 28 -7.14 -0.32 12.96
C GLU A 28 -5.88 0.34 13.51
N GLY A 29 -5.48 1.46 12.93
CA GLY A 29 -4.29 2.14 13.38
C GLY A 29 -2.99 1.48 12.96
N MET A 30 -3.06 0.59 11.98
CA MET A 30 -1.87 -0.11 11.51
C MET A 30 -0.99 0.79 10.67
N ILE A 31 -1.59 1.72 9.94
CA ILE A 31 -0.84 2.77 9.24
C ILE A 31 -1.57 4.10 9.44
N ASP A 32 -0.81 5.19 9.43
CA ASP A 32 -1.36 6.52 9.58
C ASP A 32 -0.93 7.39 8.39
N SER A 33 -1.25 8.69 8.43
CA SER A 33 -0.96 9.56 7.30
C SER A 33 0.54 9.70 7.06
N PHE A 34 1.33 9.65 8.11
CA PHE A 34 2.78 9.69 7.96
C PHE A 34 3.28 8.43 7.25
N ASP A 35 2.74 7.28 7.64
CA ASP A 35 3.08 6.01 7.02
C ASP A 35 2.67 5.98 5.55
N MET A 36 1.56 6.64 5.21
CA MET A 36 1.12 6.69 3.82
C MET A 36 2.16 7.36 2.93
N VAL A 37 2.77 8.44 3.41
CA VAL A 37 3.80 9.13 2.64
C VAL A 37 5.03 8.24 2.44
N SER A 38 5.47 7.59 3.53
CA SER A 38 6.60 6.67 3.44
C SER A 38 6.29 5.51 2.50
N LEU A 39 5.07 4.99 2.59
CA LEU A 39 4.63 3.88 1.76
C LEU A 39 4.62 4.26 0.28
N VAL A 40 4.15 5.46 -0.04
CA VAL A 40 4.14 5.94 -1.42
C VAL A 40 5.56 5.93 -1.99
N ASN A 41 6.53 6.42 -1.24
CA ASN A 41 7.91 6.42 -1.70
C ASN A 41 8.42 5.02 -1.98
N GLU A 42 8.11 4.07 -1.10
CA GLU A 42 8.53 2.70 -1.28
C GLU A 42 7.84 2.06 -2.49
N LEU A 43 6.54 2.30 -2.62
CA LEU A 43 5.78 1.73 -3.74
C LEU A 43 6.22 2.32 -5.07
N ASP A 44 6.47 3.62 -5.12
CA ASP A 44 6.95 4.25 -6.34
C ASP A 44 8.27 3.62 -6.80
N THR A 45 9.16 3.40 -5.85
CA THR A 45 10.46 2.79 -6.15
C THR A 45 10.31 1.34 -6.56
N GLU A 46 9.48 0.59 -5.83
CA GLU A 46 9.36 -0.84 -6.05
C GLU A 46 8.69 -1.14 -7.40
N PHE A 47 7.71 -0.35 -7.79
CA PHE A 47 6.93 -0.62 -9.00
C PHE A 47 7.28 0.33 -10.16
N GLY A 48 8.21 1.24 -9.96
CA GLY A 48 8.64 2.14 -11.02
C GLY A 48 7.54 3.07 -11.49
N ILE A 49 6.73 3.57 -10.58
CA ILE A 49 5.60 4.44 -10.88
C ILE A 49 5.71 5.74 -10.10
N SER A 50 4.79 6.64 -10.35
CA SER A 50 4.67 7.87 -9.58
C SER A 50 3.20 8.05 -9.21
N ILE A 51 2.89 7.79 -7.93
CA ILE A 51 1.55 7.95 -7.43
C ILE A 51 1.23 9.44 -7.32
N ASP A 52 0.10 9.85 -7.90
CA ASP A 52 -0.32 11.24 -7.88
C ASP A 52 -0.69 11.64 -6.45
N GLY A 53 -0.24 12.83 -6.03
CA GLY A 53 -0.53 13.32 -4.69
C GLY A 53 -2.01 13.39 -4.36
N VAL A 54 -2.88 13.64 -5.37
CA VAL A 54 -4.32 13.69 -5.14
C VAL A 54 -4.90 12.33 -4.81
N ASP A 55 -4.15 11.26 -5.07
CA ASP A 55 -4.60 9.89 -4.77
C ASP A 55 -4.09 9.40 -3.42
N ILE A 56 -3.33 10.20 -2.70
CA ILE A 56 -2.84 9.82 -1.37
C ILE A 56 -3.95 10.11 -0.36
N LEU A 57 -4.93 9.23 -0.37
CA LEU A 57 -6.13 9.34 0.47
C LEU A 57 -6.24 8.10 1.34
N PRO A 58 -6.76 8.24 2.58
CA PRO A 58 -6.88 7.08 3.46
C PRO A 58 -7.64 5.93 2.83
N GLU A 59 -8.69 6.21 2.06
CA GLU A 59 -9.49 5.16 1.44
C GLU A 59 -8.69 4.33 0.45
N ASN A 60 -7.63 4.90 -0.14
CA ASN A 60 -6.80 4.18 -1.10
C ASN A 60 -5.75 3.32 -0.41
N PHE A 61 -5.59 3.48 0.89
CA PHE A 61 -4.61 2.74 1.68
C PHE A 61 -5.26 1.92 2.79
N ALA A 62 -6.58 1.76 2.73
CA ALA A 62 -7.32 1.10 3.79
C ALA A 62 -7.10 -0.41 3.80
N SER A 63 -6.66 -0.99 2.68
CA SER A 63 -6.43 -2.43 2.60
C SER A 63 -5.36 -2.71 1.56
N VAL A 64 -4.81 -3.92 1.62
CA VAL A 64 -3.84 -4.35 0.60
C VAL A 64 -4.49 -4.30 -0.78
N GLU A 65 -5.75 -4.70 -0.86
CA GLU A 65 -6.45 -4.69 -2.14
C GLU A 65 -6.65 -3.27 -2.67
N ALA A 66 -6.98 -2.32 -1.79
CA ALA A 66 -7.13 -0.93 -2.19
C ALA A 66 -5.80 -0.38 -2.70
N ILE A 67 -4.71 -0.73 -2.04
CA ILE A 67 -3.38 -0.31 -2.47
C ILE A 67 -3.05 -0.90 -3.84
N ALA A 68 -3.36 -2.19 -4.04
CA ALA A 68 -3.11 -2.83 -5.32
C ALA A 68 -3.87 -2.13 -6.45
N ASN A 69 -5.13 -1.79 -6.21
CA ASN A 69 -5.93 -1.08 -7.19
C ASN A 69 -5.35 0.29 -7.50
N LEU A 70 -4.88 0.99 -6.48
CA LEU A 70 -4.25 2.29 -6.65
C LEU A 70 -3.01 2.17 -7.52
N LEU A 71 -2.18 1.15 -7.28
CA LEU A 71 -0.96 0.94 -8.05
C LEU A 71 -1.29 0.68 -9.52
N ILE A 72 -2.31 -0.13 -9.78
CA ILE A 72 -2.70 -0.44 -11.15
C ILE A 72 -3.19 0.83 -11.85
N ARG A 73 -3.99 1.64 -11.17
CA ARG A 73 -4.45 2.91 -11.74
C ARG A 73 -3.31 3.88 -11.98
N SER A 74 -2.25 3.75 -11.22
CA SER A 74 -1.07 4.63 -11.35
C SER A 74 -0.07 4.13 -12.38
N GLY A 75 -0.37 3.01 -13.04
CA GLY A 75 0.46 2.51 -14.12
C GLY A 75 1.32 1.31 -13.78
N ALA A 76 1.22 0.78 -12.57
CA ALA A 76 1.97 -0.41 -12.21
C ALA A 76 1.44 -1.61 -12.99
N LYS A 77 2.34 -2.47 -13.41
CA LYS A 77 1.96 -3.70 -14.10
C LYS A 77 1.73 -4.80 -13.08
N ASP A 78 0.60 -5.48 -13.24
CA ASP A 78 0.31 -6.62 -12.40
C ASP A 78 1.00 -7.84 -13.01
N VAL A 79 2.09 -8.23 -12.41
CA VAL A 79 2.89 -9.37 -12.89
C VAL A 79 2.62 -10.59 -12.04
N THR A 80 1.42 -10.74 -11.66
CA THR A 80 1.00 -11.87 -10.85
C THR A 80 1.41 -13.16 -11.49
N LYS A 81 1.75 -13.72 -10.92
CA LYS A 81 1.77 -14.91 -11.42
C LYS A 81 2.28 -15.65 -10.68
#